data_faecbd055b5c0c1f81177c5ca88172be
#
_entry.id   faecbd055b5c0c1f81177c5ca88172be
#
_cell.length_a   1.000
_cell.length_b   1.000
_cell.length_c   1.000
_cell.angle_alpha   90.00
_cell.angle_beta   90.00
_cell.angle_gamma   90.00
#
_symmetry.space_group_name_H-M   'P 1'
#
loop_
_entity.id
_entity.type
_entity.pdbx_description
1 polymer ?
#
loop_
_entity_poly.entity_id
_entity_poly.type
_entity_poly.pdbx_seq_one_letter_code
_entity_poly.pdbx_strand_id
1 'polypeptide(L)'
;MKDPVEARADESEDLYDVASWEPRSRLDRLAVKTHRGVLRAGRALIVALGMFILLLILGGGAAALIVENPFILALIVLSVVPAALLALYIYTTDIITDEPASLLATTFVLAILFAGFAAIINTTFSSILGIGGGGIVGAISVPGIRLLVMVLFYYLIVGPGEEAVKLLAVRLHAYRDDRFDSVIDGAVYGAVAGLGFASIENVLYITQNISGPSAVIAQSAADFTAAFFQTLDAGSGITAIRGLAGPGHVIYSAFAGYYLGLARFNPDNAGPIVAKGLLIAAFIHGTYNILVGIVPLVVSAFVPIPVFLIFVGFVVVYDGVFFYFLYRKLAHYRETYERVSDDMDNPADASSELTEFDPDTNP
;
A
#
# COMPACT_ATOMS: atom_id res chain seq x y z
N MET A 1 -29.84 -11.43 -9.51
CA MET A 1 -30.98 -12.39 -9.46
C MET A 1 -32.21 -11.55 -9.20
N LYS A 2 -33.27 -11.66 -10.03
CA LYS A 2 -34.55 -10.98 -9.78
C LYS A 2 -35.35 -11.77 -8.75
N ASP A 3 -36.10 -11.05 -7.90
CA ASP A 3 -37.03 -11.67 -6.96
C ASP A 3 -38.11 -12.46 -7.72
N PRO A 4 -38.58 -13.61 -7.20
CA PRO A 4 -39.63 -14.39 -7.86
C PRO A 4 -40.94 -13.63 -8.13
N VAL A 5 -41.27 -12.63 -7.32
CA VAL A 5 -42.42 -11.76 -7.53
C VAL A 5 -42.15 -10.80 -8.69
N GLU A 6 -40.99 -10.12 -8.68
CA GLU A 6 -40.54 -9.22 -9.76
C GLU A 6 -40.43 -9.95 -11.11
N ALA A 7 -40.05 -11.25 -11.09
CA ALA A 7 -39.90 -12.05 -12.30
C ALA A 7 -41.25 -12.46 -12.92
N ARG A 8 -42.38 -12.37 -12.17
CA ARG A 8 -43.72 -12.81 -12.59
C ARG A 8 -44.75 -11.69 -12.62
N ALA A 9 -44.41 -10.52 -12.08
CA ALA A 9 -45.31 -9.37 -12.06
C ALA A 9 -45.48 -8.78 -13.44
N ASP A 10 -46.65 -8.19 -13.69
CA ASP A 10 -46.92 -7.37 -14.86
C ASP A 10 -46.22 -6.02 -14.72
N GLU A 11 -45.75 -5.42 -15.83
CA GLU A 11 -45.11 -4.10 -15.85
C GLU A 11 -45.95 -2.98 -15.25
N SER A 12 -47.26 -3.18 -15.14
CA SER A 12 -48.22 -2.24 -14.53
C SER A 12 -48.33 -2.33 -13.02
N GLU A 13 -47.78 -3.39 -12.41
CA GLU A 13 -47.88 -3.61 -10.95
C GLU A 13 -46.85 -2.78 -10.19
N ASP A 14 -47.30 -2.08 -9.15
CA ASP A 14 -46.40 -1.35 -8.24
C ASP A 14 -45.83 -2.30 -7.19
N LEU A 15 -44.58 -2.71 -7.38
CA LEU A 15 -43.88 -3.65 -6.50
C LEU A 15 -43.18 -2.98 -5.33
N TYR A 16 -43.41 -1.67 -5.08
CA TYR A 16 -42.81 -0.96 -3.97
C TYR A 16 -43.08 -1.64 -2.63
N ASP A 17 -42.03 -1.83 -1.83
CA ASP A 17 -42.04 -2.50 -0.52
C ASP A 17 -42.49 -3.98 -0.55
N VAL A 18 -42.54 -4.58 -1.75
CA VAL A 18 -42.84 -6.02 -1.97
C VAL A 18 -41.60 -6.71 -2.58
N ALA A 19 -41.17 -6.29 -3.73
CA ALA A 19 -40.01 -6.84 -4.44
C ALA A 19 -39.05 -5.77 -4.93
N SER A 20 -39.48 -4.50 -4.97
CA SER A 20 -38.65 -3.35 -5.29
C SER A 20 -38.71 -2.32 -4.18
N TRP A 21 -37.68 -1.46 -4.09
CA TRP A 21 -37.63 -0.39 -3.09
C TRP A 21 -37.01 0.88 -3.66
N GLU A 22 -37.67 1.99 -3.43
CA GLU A 22 -37.20 3.34 -3.72
C GLU A 22 -37.69 4.31 -2.64
N PRO A 23 -37.03 5.46 -2.40
CA PRO A 23 -37.40 6.34 -1.29
C PRO A 23 -38.66 7.16 -1.57
N ARG A 24 -39.84 6.59 -1.44
CA ARG A 24 -41.16 7.24 -1.64
C ARG A 24 -41.66 7.92 -0.38
N SER A 25 -41.63 7.24 0.76
CA SER A 25 -42.18 7.73 2.02
C SER A 25 -41.20 8.72 2.74
N ARG A 26 -41.72 9.40 3.79
CA ARG A 26 -40.84 10.18 4.70
C ARG A 26 -39.88 9.29 5.46
N LEU A 27 -40.29 8.10 5.80
CA LEU A 27 -39.47 7.12 6.52
C LEU A 27 -38.33 6.60 5.64
N ASP A 28 -38.59 6.31 4.37
CA ASP A 28 -37.56 5.88 3.42
C ASP A 28 -36.51 6.95 3.22
N ARG A 29 -36.94 8.20 3.04
CA ARG A 29 -36.01 9.33 2.95
C ARG A 29 -35.19 9.52 4.22
N LEU A 30 -35.80 9.28 5.39
CA LEU A 30 -35.07 9.32 6.66
C LEU A 30 -34.06 8.16 6.74
N ALA A 31 -34.45 6.93 6.36
CA ALA A 31 -33.57 5.77 6.32
C ALA A 31 -32.35 6.01 5.41
N VAL A 32 -32.57 6.51 4.19
CA VAL A 32 -31.48 6.89 3.27
C VAL A 32 -30.56 7.96 3.87
N LYS A 33 -31.15 9.02 4.48
CA LYS A 33 -30.37 10.09 5.12
C LYS A 33 -29.53 9.56 6.28
N THR A 34 -30.14 8.75 7.13
CA THR A 34 -29.46 8.13 8.30
C THR A 34 -28.34 7.21 7.84
N HIS A 35 -28.61 6.31 6.90
CA HIS A 35 -27.58 5.41 6.35
C HIS A 35 -26.39 6.17 5.76
N ARG A 36 -26.65 7.16 4.90
CA ARG A 36 -25.60 8.04 4.36
C ARG A 36 -24.86 8.82 5.45
N GLY A 37 -25.57 9.26 6.49
CA GLY A 37 -24.99 9.95 7.64
C GLY A 37 -24.03 9.05 8.42
N VAL A 38 -24.44 7.84 8.73
CA VAL A 38 -23.62 6.82 9.43
C VAL A 38 -22.35 6.51 8.64
N LEU A 39 -22.48 6.29 7.32
CA LEU A 39 -21.31 6.02 6.47
C LEU A 39 -20.33 7.20 6.40
N ARG A 40 -20.84 8.44 6.35
CA ARG A 40 -20.00 9.64 6.38
C ARG A 40 -19.31 9.81 7.73
N ALA A 41 -20.06 9.66 8.81
CA ALA A 41 -19.52 9.74 10.17
C ALA A 41 -18.45 8.66 10.42
N GLY A 42 -18.67 7.43 9.98
CA GLY A 42 -17.69 6.34 10.07
C GLY A 42 -16.37 6.67 9.37
N ARG A 43 -16.46 7.23 8.15
CA ARG A 43 -15.25 7.68 7.43
C ARG A 43 -14.52 8.80 8.13
N ALA A 44 -15.27 9.82 8.58
CA ALA A 44 -14.70 10.94 9.32
C ALA A 44 -14.02 10.47 10.62
N LEU A 45 -14.62 9.51 11.32
CA LEU A 45 -14.06 8.92 12.53
C LEU A 45 -12.74 8.18 12.26
N ILE A 46 -12.67 7.37 11.20
CA ILE A 46 -11.44 6.66 10.81
C ILE A 46 -10.31 7.66 10.51
N VAL A 47 -10.61 8.72 9.74
CA VAL A 47 -9.62 9.76 9.41
C VAL A 47 -9.19 10.52 10.67
N ALA A 48 -10.15 10.90 11.53
CA ALA A 48 -9.85 11.60 12.80
C ALA A 48 -9.00 10.74 13.75
N LEU A 49 -9.29 9.44 13.83
CA LEU A 49 -8.51 8.51 14.62
C LEU A 49 -7.09 8.34 14.07
N GLY A 50 -6.94 8.20 12.73
CA GLY A 50 -5.64 8.18 12.08
C GLY A 50 -4.82 9.45 12.36
N MET A 51 -5.46 10.62 12.26
CA MET A 51 -4.82 11.91 12.60
C MET A 51 -4.38 11.95 14.07
N PHE A 52 -5.23 11.52 14.99
CA PHE A 52 -4.90 11.47 16.41
C PHE A 52 -3.69 10.56 16.68
N ILE A 53 -3.65 9.37 16.08
CA ILE A 53 -2.54 8.43 16.21
C ILE A 53 -1.26 9.04 15.63
N LEU A 54 -1.32 9.67 14.44
CA LEU A 54 -0.17 10.33 13.83
C LEU A 54 0.39 11.44 14.74
N LEU A 55 -0.49 12.25 15.34
CA LEU A 55 -0.07 13.30 16.27
C LEU A 55 0.59 12.72 17.52
N LEU A 56 0.11 11.58 18.03
CA LEU A 56 0.77 10.90 19.15
C LEU A 56 2.16 10.36 18.76
N ILE A 57 2.28 9.78 17.56
CA ILE A 57 3.56 9.26 17.04
C ILE A 57 4.58 10.40 16.87
N LEU A 58 4.19 11.48 16.21
CA LEU A 58 5.06 12.63 15.99
C LEU A 58 5.37 13.36 17.31
N GLY A 59 4.38 13.51 18.19
CA GLY A 59 4.55 14.12 19.52
C GLY A 59 5.41 13.29 20.48
N GLY A 60 5.59 11.99 20.19
CA GLY A 60 6.46 11.07 20.94
C GLY A 60 7.97 11.29 20.77
N GLY A 61 8.39 12.40 20.16
CA GLY A 61 9.80 12.80 20.05
C GLY A 61 10.32 12.97 18.63
N ALA A 62 9.73 12.33 17.62
CA ALA A 62 10.20 12.42 16.22
C ALA A 62 10.21 13.87 15.71
N ALA A 63 9.13 14.63 15.96
CA ALA A 63 9.06 16.03 15.56
C ALA A 63 10.09 16.90 16.29
N ALA A 64 10.29 16.67 17.60
CA ALA A 64 11.29 17.38 18.36
C ALA A 64 12.70 17.15 17.80
N LEU A 65 13.06 15.90 17.52
CA LEU A 65 14.37 15.56 16.94
C LEU A 65 14.60 16.23 15.59
N ILE A 66 13.57 16.28 14.70
CA ILE A 66 13.66 16.94 13.40
C ILE A 66 13.82 18.46 13.56
N VAL A 67 13.11 19.07 14.51
CA VAL A 67 13.23 20.50 14.79
C VAL A 67 14.60 20.84 15.40
N GLU A 68 15.09 19.99 16.30
CA GLU A 68 16.43 20.16 16.92
C GLU A 68 17.55 19.91 15.93
N ASN A 69 17.39 18.99 14.99
CA ASN A 69 18.41 18.69 13.97
C ASN A 69 17.80 18.58 12.56
N PRO A 70 17.76 19.68 11.78
CA PRO A 70 17.13 19.69 10.46
C PRO A 70 17.83 18.79 9.43
N PHE A 71 19.08 18.34 9.69
CA PHE A 71 19.74 17.37 8.80
C PHE A 71 19.07 15.99 8.84
N ILE A 72 18.36 15.65 9.92
CA ILE A 72 17.52 14.45 9.98
C ILE A 72 16.44 14.49 8.90
N LEU A 73 15.83 15.65 8.66
CA LEU A 73 14.85 15.79 7.57
C LEU A 73 15.50 15.52 6.19
N ALA A 74 16.73 15.96 5.97
CA ALA A 74 17.44 15.67 4.72
C ALA A 74 17.68 14.16 4.54
N LEU A 75 18.02 13.43 5.61
CA LEU A 75 18.17 11.98 5.58
C LEU A 75 16.84 11.27 5.29
N ILE A 76 15.75 11.74 5.90
CA ILE A 76 14.40 11.22 5.64
C ILE A 76 14.03 11.44 4.17
N VAL A 77 14.17 12.64 3.64
CA VAL A 77 13.91 12.95 2.23
C VAL A 77 14.73 12.06 1.31
N LEU A 78 16.04 11.92 1.58
CA LEU A 78 16.92 11.07 0.79
C LEU A 78 16.46 9.60 0.80
N SER A 79 15.99 9.09 1.92
CA SER A 79 15.49 7.71 2.03
C SER A 79 14.19 7.45 1.25
N VAL A 80 13.41 8.48 0.94
CA VAL A 80 12.16 8.35 0.18
C VAL A 80 12.39 8.40 -1.33
N VAL A 81 13.52 8.98 -1.79
CA VAL A 81 13.79 9.18 -3.22
C VAL A 81 13.63 7.92 -4.08
N PRO A 82 14.21 6.74 -3.74
CA PRO A 82 14.05 5.55 -4.58
C PRO A 82 12.59 5.11 -4.73
N ALA A 83 11.82 5.15 -3.65
CA ALA A 83 10.40 4.83 -3.66
C ALA A 83 9.59 5.84 -4.49
N ALA A 84 9.92 7.14 -4.38
CA ALA A 84 9.27 8.20 -5.15
C ALA A 84 9.55 8.06 -6.66
N LEU A 85 10.78 7.74 -7.05
CA LEU A 85 11.13 7.50 -8.46
C LEU A 85 10.38 6.29 -9.02
N LEU A 86 10.22 5.23 -8.24
CA LEU A 86 9.46 4.07 -8.65
C LEU A 86 7.96 4.35 -8.75
N ALA A 87 7.38 5.07 -7.80
CA ALA A 87 5.98 5.49 -7.86
C ALA A 87 5.72 6.41 -9.07
N LEU A 88 6.64 7.33 -9.35
CA LEU A 88 6.60 8.17 -10.54
C LEU A 88 6.65 7.34 -11.82
N TYR A 89 7.53 6.33 -11.88
CA TYR A 89 7.58 5.42 -13.02
C TYR A 89 6.25 4.70 -13.22
N ILE A 90 5.64 4.14 -12.15
CA ILE A 90 4.33 3.47 -12.24
C ILE A 90 3.25 4.46 -12.72
N TYR A 91 3.25 5.69 -12.20
CA TYR A 91 2.36 6.76 -12.68
C TYR A 91 2.49 7.00 -14.19
N THR A 92 3.71 7.03 -14.73
CA THR A 92 3.93 7.21 -16.19
C THR A 92 3.52 6.00 -17.04
N THR A 93 3.14 4.87 -16.43
CA THR A 93 2.59 3.71 -17.15
C THR A 93 1.10 3.84 -17.48
N ASP A 94 0.40 4.77 -16.85
CA ASP A 94 -0.97 5.11 -17.21
C ASP A 94 -1.00 5.84 -18.56
N ILE A 95 -1.80 5.31 -19.48
CA ILE A 95 -1.93 5.83 -20.85
C ILE A 95 -3.35 6.29 -21.17
N ILE A 96 -4.29 6.13 -20.23
CA ILE A 96 -5.71 6.39 -20.48
C ILE A 96 -6.06 7.83 -20.10
N THR A 97 -5.81 8.22 -18.87
CA THR A 97 -6.05 9.57 -18.37
C THR A 97 -4.98 9.96 -17.34
N ASP A 98 -4.66 11.25 -17.29
CA ASP A 98 -3.78 11.78 -16.24
C ASP A 98 -4.49 11.79 -14.89
N GLU A 99 -3.91 11.09 -13.91
CA GLU A 99 -4.45 11.06 -12.56
C GLU A 99 -4.35 12.41 -11.85
N PRO A 100 -5.46 12.91 -11.30
CA PRO A 100 -5.46 14.23 -10.69
C PRO A 100 -4.54 14.33 -9.49
N ALA A 101 -3.67 15.33 -9.46
CA ALA A 101 -2.75 15.59 -8.36
C ALA A 101 -3.42 15.64 -6.98
N SER A 102 -4.69 16.10 -6.92
CA SER A 102 -5.46 16.14 -5.67
C SER A 102 -5.80 14.75 -5.14
N LEU A 103 -6.11 13.78 -6.02
CA LEU A 103 -6.39 12.40 -5.61
C LEU A 103 -5.10 11.68 -5.22
N LEU A 104 -4.01 11.90 -5.96
CA LEU A 104 -2.69 11.38 -5.62
C LEU A 104 -2.24 11.91 -4.24
N ALA A 105 -2.30 13.22 -4.02
CA ALA A 105 -1.94 13.84 -2.75
C ALA A 105 -2.81 13.34 -1.59
N THR A 106 -4.12 13.23 -1.80
CA THR A 106 -5.03 12.73 -0.76
C THR A 106 -4.74 11.26 -0.43
N THR A 107 -4.48 10.41 -1.42
CA THR A 107 -4.11 9.01 -1.22
C THR A 107 -2.80 8.89 -0.44
N PHE A 108 -1.80 9.70 -0.79
CA PHE A 108 -0.52 9.77 -0.09
C PHE A 108 -0.71 10.15 1.40
N VAL A 109 -1.47 11.23 1.66
CA VAL A 109 -1.74 11.69 3.04
C VAL A 109 -2.54 10.65 3.83
N LEU A 110 -3.57 10.03 3.23
CA LEU A 110 -4.33 8.98 3.90
C LEU A 110 -3.47 7.76 4.23
N ALA A 111 -2.52 7.39 3.37
CA ALA A 111 -1.59 6.30 3.66
C ALA A 111 -0.66 6.62 4.84
N ILE A 112 -0.15 7.86 4.93
CA ILE A 112 0.59 8.35 6.10
C ILE A 112 -0.27 8.23 7.37
N LEU A 113 -1.52 8.70 7.33
CA LEU A 113 -2.42 8.65 8.48
C LEU A 113 -2.70 7.22 8.93
N PHE A 114 -2.92 6.31 7.97
CA PHE A 114 -3.32 4.94 8.29
C PHE A 114 -2.16 4.02 8.64
N ALA A 115 -0.93 4.40 8.34
CA ALA A 115 0.26 3.68 8.80
C ALA A 115 0.30 3.56 10.34
N GLY A 116 -0.26 4.55 11.06
CA GLY A 116 -0.41 4.50 12.51
C GLY A 116 -1.24 3.31 13.01
N PHE A 117 -2.28 2.90 12.27
CA PHE A 117 -3.06 1.70 12.63
C PHE A 117 -2.20 0.43 12.54
N ALA A 118 -1.44 0.29 11.46
CA ALA A 118 -0.51 -0.83 11.30
C ALA A 118 0.56 -0.82 12.41
N ALA A 119 1.14 0.34 12.72
CA ALA A 119 2.13 0.48 13.78
C ALA A 119 1.59 0.03 15.15
N ILE A 120 0.35 0.39 15.51
CA ILE A 120 -0.29 -0.05 16.75
C ILE A 120 -0.50 -1.56 16.74
N ILE A 121 -1.04 -2.13 15.65
CA ILE A 121 -1.27 -3.56 15.53
C ILE A 121 0.06 -4.31 15.65
N ASN A 122 1.05 -3.93 14.86
CA ASN A 122 2.37 -4.56 14.85
C ASN A 122 3.03 -4.51 16.22
N THR A 123 3.03 -3.34 16.89
CA THR A 123 3.63 -3.17 18.21
C THR A 123 2.90 -3.99 19.27
N THR A 124 1.56 -3.99 19.25
CA THR A 124 0.75 -4.74 20.21
C THR A 124 1.01 -6.25 20.09
N PHE A 125 0.92 -6.80 18.87
CA PHE A 125 1.17 -8.23 18.68
C PHE A 125 2.63 -8.62 18.92
N SER A 126 3.59 -7.78 18.48
CA SER A 126 5.02 -7.98 18.76
C SER A 126 5.30 -8.04 20.27
N SER A 127 4.67 -7.15 21.05
CA SER A 127 4.80 -7.12 22.51
C SER A 127 4.17 -8.35 23.18
N ILE A 128 2.96 -8.73 22.77
CA ILE A 128 2.27 -9.93 23.28
C ILE A 128 3.06 -11.20 22.97
N LEU A 129 3.52 -11.33 21.74
CA LEU A 129 4.31 -12.48 21.30
C LEU A 129 5.74 -12.46 21.83
N GLY A 130 6.28 -11.30 22.22
CA GLY A 130 7.64 -11.15 22.73
C GLY A 130 8.71 -11.27 21.66
N ILE A 131 8.44 -10.77 20.45
CA ILE A 131 9.37 -10.85 19.30
C ILE A 131 10.67 -10.09 19.57
N GLY A 132 10.62 -8.99 20.33
CA GLY A 132 11.77 -8.20 20.79
C GLY A 132 12.50 -8.71 22.04
N GLY A 133 12.07 -9.83 22.61
CA GLY A 133 12.54 -10.36 23.90
C GLY A 133 11.53 -10.13 25.01
N GLY A 134 11.26 -11.12 25.84
CA GLY A 134 10.13 -11.13 26.79
C GLY A 134 8.87 -11.76 26.16
N GLY A 135 7.70 -11.58 26.77
CA GLY A 135 6.42 -12.12 26.28
C GLY A 135 6.39 -13.65 26.17
N ILE A 136 5.45 -14.16 25.36
CA ILE A 136 5.23 -15.62 25.20
C ILE A 136 6.47 -16.30 24.62
N VAL A 137 7.10 -15.74 23.58
CA VAL A 137 8.24 -16.32 22.89
C VAL A 137 9.54 -16.18 23.67
N GLY A 138 9.68 -15.09 24.46
CA GLY A 138 10.83 -14.92 25.37
C GLY A 138 10.92 -15.98 26.46
N ALA A 139 9.77 -16.54 26.86
CA ALA A 139 9.69 -17.63 27.84
C ALA A 139 10.00 -19.01 27.23
N ILE A 140 10.06 -19.13 25.88
CA ILE A 140 10.30 -20.38 25.17
C ILE A 140 11.77 -20.47 24.75
N SER A 141 12.52 -21.38 25.36
CA SER A 141 13.96 -21.58 25.09
C SER A 141 14.27 -22.38 23.81
N VAL A 142 13.28 -22.65 22.95
CA VAL A 142 13.43 -23.45 21.74
C VAL A 142 13.59 -22.54 20.51
N PRO A 143 14.81 -22.45 19.91
CA PRO A 143 15.08 -21.53 18.80
C PRO A 143 14.13 -21.68 17.60
N GLY A 144 13.75 -22.91 17.24
CA GLY A 144 12.85 -23.18 16.12
C GLY A 144 11.43 -22.65 16.33
N ILE A 145 10.91 -22.64 17.55
CA ILE A 145 9.59 -22.09 17.86
C ILE A 145 9.61 -20.55 17.71
N ARG A 146 10.69 -19.91 18.15
CA ARG A 146 10.85 -18.46 17.99
C ARG A 146 10.84 -18.05 16.51
N LEU A 147 11.57 -18.77 15.66
CA LEU A 147 11.55 -18.52 14.23
C LEU A 147 10.15 -18.73 13.63
N LEU A 148 9.46 -19.82 14.01
CA LEU A 148 8.10 -20.10 13.54
C LEU A 148 7.14 -18.96 13.92
N VAL A 149 7.17 -18.50 15.17
CA VAL A 149 6.30 -17.39 15.61
C VAL A 149 6.62 -16.09 14.85
N MET A 150 7.90 -15.82 14.61
CA MET A 150 8.31 -14.66 13.79
C MET A 150 7.79 -14.78 12.35
N VAL A 151 7.87 -15.93 11.73
CA VAL A 151 7.33 -16.19 10.39
C VAL A 151 5.81 -15.98 10.36
N LEU A 152 5.10 -16.58 11.32
CA LEU A 152 3.64 -16.40 11.43
C LEU A 152 3.26 -14.93 11.69
N PHE A 153 4.03 -14.21 12.49
CA PHE A 153 3.80 -12.79 12.74
C PHE A 153 3.90 -11.96 11.46
N TYR A 154 4.92 -12.18 10.63
CA TYR A 154 5.06 -11.45 9.38
C TYR A 154 3.99 -11.81 8.34
N TYR A 155 3.61 -13.09 8.23
CA TYR A 155 2.60 -13.50 7.24
C TYR A 155 1.16 -13.25 7.66
N LEU A 156 0.85 -13.26 8.96
CA LEU A 156 -0.53 -13.16 9.42
C LEU A 156 -0.89 -11.79 10.00
N ILE A 157 0.10 -11.02 10.45
CA ILE A 157 -0.12 -9.73 11.11
C ILE A 157 0.47 -8.59 10.28
N VAL A 158 1.81 -8.57 10.10
CA VAL A 158 2.49 -7.42 9.50
C VAL A 158 2.11 -7.26 8.03
N GLY A 159 2.35 -8.26 7.19
CA GLY A 159 2.05 -8.19 5.76
C GLY A 159 0.59 -7.85 5.48
N PRO A 160 -0.38 -8.64 5.97
CA PRO A 160 -1.80 -8.34 5.76
C PRO A 160 -2.24 -7.01 6.36
N GLY A 161 -1.79 -6.68 7.56
CA GLY A 161 -2.17 -5.44 8.26
C GLY A 161 -1.71 -4.20 7.51
N GLU A 162 -0.44 -4.16 7.12
CA GLU A 162 0.12 -3.02 6.40
C GLU A 162 -0.44 -2.87 4.98
N GLU A 163 -0.59 -3.96 4.25
CA GLU A 163 -1.17 -3.87 2.90
C GLU A 163 -2.67 -3.52 2.95
N ALA A 164 -3.40 -3.98 3.98
CA ALA A 164 -4.80 -3.62 4.15
C ALA A 164 -4.99 -2.12 4.45
N VAL A 165 -4.15 -1.49 5.29
CA VAL A 165 -4.27 -0.06 5.58
C VAL A 165 -3.88 0.81 4.40
N LYS A 166 -2.89 0.41 3.58
CA LYS A 166 -2.54 1.07 2.33
C LYS A 166 -3.69 0.97 1.32
N LEU A 167 -4.26 -0.21 1.15
CA LEU A 167 -5.42 -0.41 0.29
C LEU A 167 -6.65 0.37 0.76
N LEU A 168 -6.85 0.51 2.08
CA LEU A 168 -7.90 1.33 2.67
C LEU A 168 -7.73 2.80 2.30
N ALA A 169 -6.51 3.33 2.25
CA ALA A 169 -6.23 4.71 1.82
C ALA A 169 -6.75 4.97 0.40
N VAL A 170 -6.52 4.05 -0.53
CA VAL A 170 -7.06 4.12 -1.89
C VAL A 170 -8.59 3.97 -1.89
N ARG A 171 -9.12 2.97 -1.16
CA ARG A 171 -10.55 2.59 -1.16
C ARG A 171 -11.47 3.66 -0.61
N LEU A 172 -11.01 4.48 0.34
CA LEU A 172 -11.82 5.50 0.99
C LEU A 172 -12.07 6.73 0.12
N HIS A 173 -11.16 7.05 -0.79
CA HIS A 173 -11.25 8.27 -1.59
C HIS A 173 -11.08 8.00 -3.08
N ALA A 174 -9.89 7.77 -3.59
CA ALA A 174 -9.60 7.64 -5.02
C ALA A 174 -10.48 6.61 -5.73
N TYR A 175 -10.64 5.42 -5.18
CA TYR A 175 -11.48 4.35 -5.74
C TYR A 175 -12.95 4.75 -5.97
N ARG A 176 -13.44 5.83 -5.39
CA ARG A 176 -14.84 6.28 -5.48
C ARG A 176 -15.02 7.47 -6.39
N ASP A 177 -13.94 8.03 -6.86
CA ASP A 177 -13.95 9.14 -7.80
C ASP A 177 -14.27 8.61 -9.21
N ASP A 178 -15.00 9.38 -9.99
CA ASP A 178 -15.39 8.97 -11.35
C ASP A 178 -14.19 8.94 -12.30
N ARG A 179 -13.13 9.65 -11.96
CA ARG A 179 -11.85 9.68 -12.68
C ARG A 179 -10.99 8.43 -12.45
N PHE A 180 -11.38 7.55 -11.54
CA PHE A 180 -10.80 6.21 -11.46
C PHE A 180 -11.47 5.36 -12.54
N ASP A 181 -10.97 5.39 -13.76
CA ASP A 181 -11.62 4.87 -14.95
C ASP A 181 -10.89 3.67 -15.61
N SER A 182 -9.75 3.26 -15.05
CA SER A 182 -8.98 2.12 -15.53
C SER A 182 -8.53 1.16 -14.41
N VAL A 183 -8.08 -0.04 -14.81
CA VAL A 183 -7.46 -0.99 -13.86
C VAL A 183 -6.08 -0.50 -13.42
N ILE A 184 -5.36 0.21 -14.30
CA ILE A 184 -4.01 0.76 -14.01
C ILE A 184 -4.07 1.82 -12.92
N ASP A 185 -5.13 2.64 -12.85
CA ASP A 185 -5.30 3.65 -11.78
C ASP A 185 -5.19 3.01 -10.40
N GLY A 186 -5.75 1.80 -10.26
CA GLY A 186 -5.59 1.03 -9.05
C GLY A 186 -4.12 0.80 -8.68
N ALA A 187 -3.28 0.47 -9.65
CA ALA A 187 -1.84 0.28 -9.43
C ALA A 187 -1.13 1.62 -9.12
N VAL A 188 -1.49 2.69 -9.81
CA VAL A 188 -0.96 4.05 -9.57
C VAL A 188 -1.29 4.52 -8.15
N TYR A 189 -2.56 4.47 -7.77
CA TYR A 189 -2.96 4.87 -6.40
C TYR A 189 -2.40 3.92 -5.35
N GLY A 190 -2.26 2.62 -5.65
CA GLY A 190 -1.57 1.66 -4.80
C GLY A 190 -0.10 2.03 -4.57
N ALA A 191 0.63 2.38 -5.65
CA ALA A 191 2.02 2.84 -5.57
C ALA A 191 2.15 4.10 -4.72
N VAL A 192 1.25 5.08 -4.89
CA VAL A 192 1.22 6.31 -4.10
C VAL A 192 0.90 6.04 -2.62
N ALA A 193 0.00 5.10 -2.34
CA ALA A 193 -0.26 4.67 -0.96
C ALA A 193 0.97 3.98 -0.33
N GLY A 194 1.66 3.12 -1.09
CA GLY A 194 2.93 2.52 -0.69
C GLY A 194 4.01 3.56 -0.39
N LEU A 195 4.12 4.59 -1.22
CA LEU A 195 5.04 5.72 -1.01
C LEU A 195 4.71 6.51 0.27
N GLY A 196 3.44 6.82 0.51
CA GLY A 196 3.00 7.52 1.72
C GLY A 196 3.31 6.71 2.99
N PHE A 197 3.03 5.41 2.96
CA PHE A 197 3.35 4.49 4.04
C PHE A 197 4.86 4.42 4.31
N ALA A 198 5.67 4.18 3.27
CA ALA A 198 7.13 4.15 3.37
C ALA A 198 7.70 5.46 3.94
N SER A 199 7.12 6.60 3.57
CA SER A 199 7.58 7.92 4.02
C SER A 199 7.47 8.07 5.54
N ILE A 200 6.32 7.77 6.13
CA ILE A 200 6.14 7.89 7.58
C ILE A 200 6.91 6.80 8.33
N GLU A 201 7.00 5.61 7.77
CA GLU A 201 7.80 4.54 8.36
C GLU A 201 9.28 4.91 8.39
N ASN A 202 9.81 5.54 7.33
CA ASN A 202 11.19 6.05 7.29
C ASN A 202 11.42 7.13 8.36
N VAL A 203 10.44 8.03 8.58
CA VAL A 203 10.51 9.00 9.70
C VAL A 203 10.71 8.26 11.02
N LEU A 204 9.89 7.24 11.31
CA LEU A 204 9.97 6.49 12.55
C LEU A 204 11.29 5.75 12.72
N TYR A 205 11.70 4.99 11.70
CA TYR A 205 12.95 4.21 11.77
C TYR A 205 14.19 5.11 11.87
N ILE A 206 14.26 6.18 11.10
CA ILE A 206 15.41 7.08 11.12
C ILE A 206 15.48 7.80 12.47
N THR A 207 14.39 8.38 12.96
CA THR A 207 14.38 9.10 14.24
C THR A 207 14.63 8.20 15.45
N GLN A 208 14.22 6.93 15.40
CA GLN A 208 14.48 5.95 16.48
C GLN A 208 15.91 5.41 16.48
N ASN A 209 16.60 5.43 15.35
CA ASN A 209 17.95 4.86 15.20
C ASN A 209 19.06 5.91 15.15
N ILE A 210 18.75 7.19 15.05
CA ILE A 210 19.75 8.24 15.18
C ILE A 210 19.96 8.53 16.67
N SER A 211 21.05 8.00 17.19
CA SER A 211 21.56 8.35 18.52
C SER A 211 22.66 9.40 18.31
N GLY A 212 22.32 10.67 18.37
CA GLY A 212 23.28 11.75 18.19
C GLY A 212 23.05 12.88 19.19
N PRO A 213 24.04 13.75 19.43
CA PRO A 213 23.87 14.91 20.27
C PRO A 213 22.72 15.76 19.73
N SER A 214 21.87 16.20 20.63
CA SER A 214 20.84 17.21 20.37
C SER A 214 21.45 18.34 19.55
N ALA A 215 20.68 18.83 18.58
CA ALA A 215 21.15 19.82 17.64
C ALA A 215 21.93 20.91 18.32
N VAL A 216 23.13 21.02 17.91
CA VAL A 216 23.90 22.24 18.13
C VAL A 216 23.19 23.30 17.31
N ILE A 217 22.58 24.30 17.97
CA ILE A 217 22.25 25.55 17.30
C ILE A 217 23.60 26.05 16.77
N ALA A 218 23.85 25.83 15.49
CA ALA A 218 25.11 26.15 14.87
C ALA A 218 25.34 27.66 14.99
N GLN A 219 26.28 28.06 15.84
CA GLN A 219 26.59 29.46 16.06
C GLN A 219 27.65 29.95 15.05
N SER A 220 28.23 29.02 14.32
CA SER A 220 29.23 29.30 13.29
C SER A 220 29.10 28.36 12.09
N ALA A 221 29.70 28.71 10.94
CA ALA A 221 29.75 27.84 9.77
C ALA A 221 30.53 26.54 10.06
N ALA A 222 31.50 26.56 10.98
CA ALA A 222 32.22 25.36 11.38
C ALA A 222 31.33 24.41 12.20
N ASP A 223 30.51 24.94 13.11
CA ASP A 223 29.53 24.16 13.88
C ASP A 223 28.49 23.54 12.97
N PHE A 224 27.99 24.28 11.97
CA PHE A 224 27.07 23.78 10.98
C PHE A 224 27.68 22.61 10.20
N THR A 225 28.90 22.74 9.72
CA THR A 225 29.59 21.69 8.99
C THR A 225 29.84 20.46 9.86
N ALA A 226 30.26 20.67 11.12
CA ALA A 226 30.45 19.57 12.06
C ALA A 226 29.15 18.84 12.35
N ALA A 227 28.04 19.55 12.61
CA ALA A 227 26.73 18.98 12.87
C ALA A 227 26.20 18.17 11.66
N PHE A 228 26.43 18.68 10.43
CA PHE A 228 26.09 17.97 9.20
C PHE A 228 26.81 16.63 9.10
N PHE A 229 28.14 16.61 9.21
CA PHE A 229 28.92 15.38 9.09
C PHE A 229 28.64 14.39 10.22
N GLN A 230 28.42 14.85 11.46
CA GLN A 230 28.05 14.00 12.57
C GLN A 230 26.67 13.35 12.35
N THR A 231 25.68 14.10 11.83
CA THR A 231 24.37 13.56 11.53
C THR A 231 24.43 12.58 10.37
N LEU A 232 25.24 12.86 9.35
CA LEU A 232 25.45 11.95 8.23
C LEU A 232 26.12 10.65 8.67
N ASP A 233 27.13 10.70 9.53
CA ASP A 233 27.80 9.52 10.09
C ASP A 233 26.82 8.68 10.92
N ALA A 234 26.06 9.31 11.82
CA ALA A 234 25.08 8.63 12.67
C ALA A 234 23.89 8.03 11.91
N GLY A 235 23.46 8.65 10.82
CA GLY A 235 22.21 8.33 10.14
C GLY A 235 22.32 7.68 8.76
N SER A 236 23.51 7.68 8.12
CA SER A 236 23.64 7.19 6.74
C SER A 236 23.29 5.71 6.59
N GLY A 237 23.65 4.86 7.54
CA GLY A 237 23.36 3.42 7.51
C GLY A 237 21.86 3.14 7.52
N ILE A 238 21.13 3.73 8.46
CA ILE A 238 19.67 3.54 8.52
C ILE A 238 18.96 4.19 7.34
N THR A 239 19.44 5.34 6.86
CA THR A 239 18.91 6.01 5.67
C THR A 239 19.06 5.15 4.43
N ALA A 240 20.20 4.50 4.23
CA ALA A 240 20.43 3.59 3.11
C ALA A 240 19.52 2.36 3.20
N ILE A 241 19.39 1.75 4.38
CA ILE A 241 18.47 0.63 4.61
C ILE A 241 17.03 1.01 4.29
N ARG A 242 16.59 2.16 4.77
CA ARG A 242 15.21 2.64 4.52
C ARG A 242 14.99 3.07 3.08
N GLY A 243 16.00 3.63 2.41
CA GLY A 243 15.95 3.94 0.99
C GLY A 243 15.78 2.71 0.10
N LEU A 244 16.37 1.58 0.50
CA LEU A 244 16.22 0.30 -0.19
C LEU A 244 14.88 -0.41 0.15
N ALA A 245 14.36 -0.26 1.35
CA ALA A 245 13.09 -0.86 1.74
C ALA A 245 11.86 -0.14 1.15
N GLY A 246 11.96 1.16 0.90
CA GLY A 246 10.86 1.97 0.38
C GLY A 246 10.24 1.49 -0.93
N PRO A 247 11.02 1.14 -1.97
CA PRO A 247 10.53 0.57 -3.23
C PRO A 247 9.65 -0.66 -3.04
N GLY A 248 9.97 -1.56 -2.11
CA GLY A 248 9.16 -2.73 -1.79
C GLY A 248 7.72 -2.36 -1.45
N HIS A 249 7.50 -1.37 -0.56
CA HIS A 249 6.16 -0.89 -0.21
C HIS A 249 5.38 -0.38 -1.44
N VAL A 250 6.06 0.31 -2.37
CA VAL A 250 5.46 0.79 -3.62
C VAL A 250 5.02 -0.38 -4.50
N ILE A 251 5.90 -1.39 -4.69
CA ILE A 251 5.62 -2.57 -5.52
C ILE A 251 4.45 -3.38 -4.96
N TYR A 252 4.50 -3.72 -3.66
CA TYR A 252 3.49 -4.58 -3.03
C TYR A 252 2.11 -3.92 -3.05
N SER A 253 2.07 -2.63 -2.72
CA SER A 253 0.82 -1.86 -2.74
C SER A 253 0.30 -1.61 -4.15
N ALA A 254 1.16 -1.47 -5.16
CA ALA A 254 0.75 -1.40 -6.55
C ALA A 254 0.11 -2.72 -7.04
N PHE A 255 0.64 -3.89 -6.59
CA PHE A 255 -0.04 -5.17 -6.83
C PHE A 255 -1.44 -5.20 -6.22
N ALA A 256 -1.58 -4.88 -4.93
CA ALA A 256 -2.88 -4.83 -4.27
C ALA A 256 -3.83 -3.85 -4.96
N GLY A 257 -3.30 -2.68 -5.33
CA GLY A 257 -4.02 -1.64 -6.06
C GLY A 257 -4.50 -2.09 -7.43
N TYR A 258 -3.67 -2.77 -8.22
CA TYR A 258 -4.07 -3.34 -9.51
C TYR A 258 -5.31 -4.25 -9.39
N TYR A 259 -5.30 -5.15 -8.39
CA TYR A 259 -6.47 -6.00 -8.14
C TYR A 259 -7.66 -5.23 -7.59
N LEU A 260 -7.45 -4.14 -6.86
CA LEU A 260 -8.54 -3.24 -6.47
C LEU A 260 -9.16 -2.56 -7.69
N GLY A 261 -8.34 -2.11 -8.64
CA GLY A 261 -8.79 -1.59 -9.94
C GLY A 261 -9.60 -2.63 -10.70
N LEU A 262 -9.07 -3.85 -10.83
CA LEU A 262 -9.78 -4.95 -11.49
C LEU A 262 -11.14 -5.24 -10.82
N ALA A 263 -11.23 -5.17 -9.50
CA ALA A 263 -12.45 -5.36 -8.75
C ALA A 263 -13.51 -4.29 -9.04
N ARG A 264 -13.12 -3.05 -9.36
CA ARG A 264 -14.04 -1.97 -9.71
C ARG A 264 -14.87 -2.29 -10.93
N PHE A 265 -14.25 -2.94 -11.93
CA PHE A 265 -14.88 -3.30 -13.20
C PHE A 265 -15.48 -4.72 -13.19
N ASN A 266 -15.39 -5.43 -12.05
CA ASN A 266 -15.94 -6.77 -11.87
C ASN A 266 -16.73 -6.84 -10.55
N PRO A 267 -17.86 -6.13 -10.43
CA PRO A 267 -18.59 -5.96 -9.16
C PRO A 267 -19.09 -7.28 -8.57
N ASP A 268 -19.48 -8.24 -9.40
CA ASP A 268 -19.97 -9.55 -8.96
C ASP A 268 -18.89 -10.39 -8.27
N ASN A 269 -17.62 -10.18 -8.63
CA ASN A 269 -16.47 -10.89 -8.08
C ASN A 269 -15.51 -9.96 -7.31
N ALA A 270 -15.93 -8.74 -6.98
CA ALA A 270 -15.04 -7.74 -6.38
C ALA A 270 -14.38 -8.22 -5.09
N GLY A 271 -15.12 -8.89 -4.21
CA GLY A 271 -14.58 -9.42 -2.94
C GLY A 271 -13.41 -10.39 -3.14
N PRO A 272 -13.60 -11.50 -3.88
CA PRO A 272 -12.54 -12.45 -4.21
C PRO A 272 -11.33 -11.82 -4.92
N ILE A 273 -11.55 -10.86 -5.82
CA ILE A 273 -10.46 -10.17 -6.54
C ILE A 273 -9.63 -9.33 -5.59
N VAL A 274 -10.25 -8.52 -4.72
CA VAL A 274 -9.54 -7.73 -3.70
C VAL A 274 -8.79 -8.64 -2.74
N ALA A 275 -9.41 -9.71 -2.27
CA ALA A 275 -8.76 -10.69 -1.39
C ALA A 275 -7.53 -11.31 -2.06
N LYS A 276 -7.61 -11.68 -3.35
CA LYS A 276 -6.47 -12.18 -4.11
C LYS A 276 -5.32 -11.18 -4.17
N GLY A 277 -5.61 -9.92 -4.49
CA GLY A 277 -4.61 -8.86 -4.54
C GLY A 277 -3.92 -8.64 -3.20
N LEU A 278 -4.72 -8.55 -2.14
CA LEU A 278 -4.21 -8.38 -0.78
C LEU A 278 -3.35 -9.57 -0.33
N LEU A 279 -3.76 -10.81 -0.61
CA LEU A 279 -2.98 -12.00 -0.26
C LEU A 279 -1.64 -12.05 -1.01
N ILE A 280 -1.62 -11.69 -2.29
CA ILE A 280 -0.37 -11.62 -3.07
C ILE A 280 0.57 -10.57 -2.45
N ALA A 281 0.09 -9.35 -2.22
CA ALA A 281 0.88 -8.29 -1.65
C ALA A 281 1.39 -8.63 -0.23
N ALA A 282 0.52 -9.15 0.64
CA ALA A 282 0.87 -9.57 1.98
C ALA A 282 1.89 -10.72 1.99
N PHE A 283 1.77 -11.67 1.06
CA PHE A 283 2.72 -12.77 0.92
C PHE A 283 4.11 -12.26 0.51
N ILE A 284 4.17 -11.40 -0.51
CA ILE A 284 5.44 -10.82 -0.97
C ILE A 284 6.06 -10.00 0.17
N HIS A 285 5.28 -9.15 0.82
CA HIS A 285 5.73 -8.32 1.93
C HIS A 285 6.24 -9.15 3.13
N GLY A 286 5.46 -10.13 3.58
CA GLY A 286 5.85 -11.02 4.67
C GLY A 286 7.11 -11.80 4.36
N THR A 287 7.27 -12.29 3.13
CA THR A 287 8.48 -12.98 2.66
C THR A 287 9.68 -12.05 2.69
N TYR A 288 9.55 -10.81 2.21
CA TYR A 288 10.61 -9.81 2.31
C TYR A 288 11.08 -9.63 3.77
N ASN A 289 10.14 -9.39 4.68
CA ASN A 289 10.44 -9.14 6.10
C ASN A 289 11.17 -10.30 6.78
N ILE A 290 10.91 -11.53 6.35
CA ILE A 290 11.62 -12.73 6.85
C ILE A 290 13.01 -12.81 6.22
N LEU A 291 13.08 -12.76 4.89
CA LEU A 291 14.29 -13.05 4.15
C LEU A 291 15.34 -11.94 4.27
N VAL A 292 14.93 -10.67 4.40
CA VAL A 292 15.85 -9.53 4.55
C VAL A 292 16.72 -9.63 5.80
N GLY A 293 16.24 -10.31 6.85
CA GLY A 293 17.03 -10.57 8.06
C GLY A 293 17.86 -11.85 7.97
N ILE A 294 17.39 -12.87 7.25
CA ILE A 294 18.00 -14.20 7.20
C ILE A 294 19.08 -14.29 6.13
N VAL A 295 18.76 -13.87 4.90
CA VAL A 295 19.64 -14.06 3.73
C VAL A 295 21.02 -13.42 3.92
N PRO A 296 21.14 -12.15 4.34
CA PRO A 296 22.45 -11.54 4.54
C PRO A 296 23.32 -12.27 5.58
N LEU A 297 22.70 -12.73 6.67
CA LEU A 297 23.42 -13.46 7.73
C LEU A 297 23.89 -14.84 7.26
N VAL A 298 23.01 -15.59 6.58
CA VAL A 298 23.35 -16.94 6.10
C VAL A 298 24.43 -16.84 5.02
N VAL A 299 24.28 -15.96 4.03
CA VAL A 299 25.25 -15.83 2.93
C VAL A 299 26.61 -15.36 3.45
N SER A 300 26.65 -14.42 4.40
CA SER A 300 27.91 -13.91 4.97
C SER A 300 28.72 -14.98 5.72
N ALA A 301 28.08 -16.07 6.16
CA ALA A 301 28.77 -17.19 6.78
C ALA A 301 29.60 -18.04 5.79
N PHE A 302 29.29 -17.93 4.48
CA PHE A 302 29.95 -18.73 3.43
C PHE A 302 30.81 -17.91 2.48
N VAL A 303 30.59 -16.58 2.40
CA VAL A 303 31.33 -15.70 1.49
C VAL A 303 31.88 -14.47 2.24
N PRO A 304 33.14 -14.08 1.98
CA PRO A 304 33.79 -12.94 2.64
C PRO A 304 33.35 -11.60 2.01
N ILE A 305 32.03 -11.36 1.98
CA ILE A 305 31.45 -10.12 1.48
C ILE A 305 30.80 -9.39 2.67
N PRO A 306 30.96 -8.08 2.80
CA PRO A 306 30.28 -7.30 3.82
C PRO A 306 28.77 -7.54 3.83
N VAL A 307 28.18 -7.79 5.00
CA VAL A 307 26.76 -8.09 5.18
C VAL A 307 25.87 -7.06 4.52
N PHE A 308 26.24 -5.78 4.58
CA PHE A 308 25.50 -4.69 3.92
C PHE A 308 25.42 -4.85 2.39
N LEU A 309 26.51 -5.29 1.74
CA LEU A 309 26.48 -5.51 0.29
C LEU A 309 25.61 -6.71 -0.08
N ILE A 310 25.59 -7.75 0.75
CA ILE A 310 24.69 -8.91 0.57
C ILE A 310 23.24 -8.45 0.75
N PHE A 311 22.95 -7.62 1.75
CA PHE A 311 21.65 -7.02 1.96
C PHE A 311 21.20 -6.20 0.73
N VAL A 312 22.06 -5.31 0.21
CA VAL A 312 21.78 -4.55 -1.02
C VAL A 312 21.46 -5.47 -2.19
N GLY A 313 22.31 -6.49 -2.42
CA GLY A 313 22.11 -7.47 -3.48
C GLY A 313 20.79 -8.24 -3.33
N PHE A 314 20.45 -8.66 -2.11
CA PHE A 314 19.18 -9.31 -1.81
C PHE A 314 17.99 -8.41 -2.16
N VAL A 315 17.98 -7.16 -1.67
CA VAL A 315 16.85 -6.23 -1.90
C VAL A 315 16.67 -5.95 -3.39
N VAL A 316 17.76 -5.64 -4.09
CA VAL A 316 17.71 -5.35 -5.54
C VAL A 316 17.16 -6.54 -6.34
N VAL A 317 17.60 -7.76 -6.00
CA VAL A 317 17.11 -8.96 -6.68
C VAL A 317 15.66 -9.25 -6.31
N TYR A 318 15.32 -9.19 -5.03
CA TYR A 318 13.98 -9.48 -4.54
C TYR A 318 12.94 -8.51 -5.11
N ASP A 319 13.13 -7.22 -4.88
CA ASP A 319 12.21 -6.20 -5.37
C ASP A 319 12.23 -6.11 -6.91
N GLY A 320 13.39 -6.33 -7.54
CA GLY A 320 13.52 -6.39 -8.99
C GLY A 320 12.69 -7.52 -9.62
N VAL A 321 12.64 -8.71 -9.01
CA VAL A 321 11.79 -9.82 -9.47
C VAL A 321 10.30 -9.45 -9.39
N PHE A 322 9.85 -8.94 -8.26
CA PHE A 322 8.44 -8.58 -8.11
C PHE A 322 8.06 -7.35 -8.92
N PHE A 323 8.97 -6.38 -9.05
CA PHE A 323 8.79 -5.27 -9.97
C PHE A 323 8.65 -5.75 -11.43
N TYR A 324 9.45 -6.72 -11.86
CA TYR A 324 9.33 -7.30 -13.21
C TYR A 324 7.96 -7.95 -13.44
N PHE A 325 7.43 -8.69 -12.46
CA PHE A 325 6.08 -9.24 -12.57
C PHE A 325 5.00 -8.16 -12.63
N LEU A 326 5.12 -7.11 -11.83
CA LEU A 326 4.22 -5.95 -11.90
C LEU A 326 4.31 -5.27 -13.27
N TYR A 327 5.53 -4.98 -13.72
CA TYR A 327 5.78 -4.39 -15.03
C TYR A 327 5.13 -5.20 -16.16
N ARG A 328 5.34 -6.52 -16.19
CA ARG A 328 4.73 -7.41 -17.20
C ARG A 328 3.20 -7.34 -17.16
N LYS A 329 2.62 -7.22 -15.99
CA LYS A 329 1.18 -7.10 -15.83
C LYS A 329 0.65 -5.75 -16.36
N LEU A 330 1.32 -4.65 -16.05
CA LEU A 330 0.96 -3.32 -16.55
C LEU A 330 1.18 -3.22 -18.06
N ALA A 331 2.30 -3.73 -18.56
CA ALA A 331 2.60 -3.76 -20.00
C ALA A 331 1.56 -4.56 -20.79
N HIS A 332 1.18 -5.75 -20.29
CA HIS A 332 0.14 -6.56 -20.94
C HIS A 332 -1.23 -5.85 -20.98
N TYR A 333 -1.60 -5.13 -19.91
CA TYR A 333 -2.82 -4.34 -19.92
C TYR A 333 -2.77 -3.23 -20.98
N ARG A 334 -1.66 -2.50 -21.05
CA ARG A 334 -1.44 -1.42 -22.05
C ARG A 334 -1.49 -1.94 -23.48
N GLU A 335 -0.74 -3.00 -23.78
CA GLU A 335 -0.73 -3.64 -25.09
C GLU A 335 -2.15 -4.10 -25.52
N THR A 336 -2.92 -4.62 -24.54
CA THR A 336 -4.30 -5.04 -24.79
C THR A 336 -5.20 -3.83 -25.04
N TYR A 337 -5.04 -2.75 -24.26
CA TYR A 337 -5.81 -1.52 -24.44
C TYR A 337 -5.54 -0.87 -25.80
N GLU A 338 -4.27 -0.74 -26.19
CA GLU A 338 -3.86 -0.17 -27.47
C GLU A 338 -4.46 -0.99 -28.63
N ARG A 339 -4.35 -2.32 -28.59
CA ARG A 339 -4.93 -3.20 -29.61
C ARG A 339 -6.43 -3.05 -29.75
N VAL A 340 -7.17 -3.07 -28.63
CA VAL A 340 -8.63 -2.93 -28.66
C VAL A 340 -9.06 -1.53 -29.10
N SER A 341 -8.26 -0.50 -28.80
CA SER A 341 -8.51 0.88 -29.24
C SER A 341 -8.32 1.01 -30.75
N ASP A 342 -7.23 0.45 -31.30
CA ASP A 342 -6.95 0.44 -32.74
C ASP A 342 -8.04 -0.32 -33.53
N ASP A 343 -8.54 -1.45 -32.99
CA ASP A 343 -9.63 -2.22 -33.58
C ASP A 343 -10.95 -1.43 -33.60
N MET A 344 -11.21 -0.56 -32.62
CA MET A 344 -12.38 0.32 -32.63
C MET A 344 -12.27 1.45 -33.66
N ASP A 345 -11.07 1.97 -33.89
CA ASP A 345 -10.83 3.02 -34.87
C ASP A 345 -10.79 2.45 -36.32
N ASN A 346 -10.55 1.14 -36.48
CA ASN A 346 -10.47 0.45 -37.78
C ASN A 346 -11.27 -0.86 -37.77
N PRO A 347 -12.63 -0.81 -37.80
CA PRO A 347 -13.49 -1.99 -37.64
C PRO A 347 -13.33 -3.04 -38.76
N ALA A 348 -12.64 -2.71 -39.86
CA ALA A 348 -12.39 -3.63 -40.97
C ALA A 348 -11.32 -4.70 -40.68
N ASP A 349 -10.44 -4.43 -39.68
CA ASP A 349 -9.36 -5.36 -39.30
C ASP A 349 -9.78 -6.28 -38.12
N ALA A 350 -10.87 -5.97 -37.44
CA ALA A 350 -11.40 -6.71 -36.28
C ALA A 350 -12.00 -8.10 -36.62
N SER A 351 -11.86 -8.59 -37.82
CA SER A 351 -12.78 -9.61 -38.35
C SER A 351 -12.35 -11.07 -38.22
N SER A 352 -11.35 -11.49 -37.46
CA SER A 352 -10.96 -12.90 -37.60
C SER A 352 -10.86 -13.78 -36.35
N GLU A 353 -10.93 -13.23 -35.14
CA GLU A 353 -10.73 -14.07 -33.96
C GLU A 353 -12.00 -14.37 -33.11
N LEU A 354 -13.19 -13.87 -33.51
CA LEU A 354 -14.46 -14.13 -32.81
C LEU A 354 -15.18 -15.39 -33.25
N THR A 355 -14.62 -16.18 -34.18
CA THR A 355 -15.30 -17.31 -34.81
C THR A 355 -15.35 -18.58 -33.97
N GLU A 356 -14.70 -18.67 -32.82
CA GLU A 356 -14.74 -19.91 -31.99
C GLU A 356 -16.00 -20.03 -31.11
N PHE A 357 -16.79 -18.97 -30.98
CA PHE A 357 -18.03 -18.94 -30.18
C PHE A 357 -19.24 -18.34 -30.92
N ASP A 358 -19.25 -18.32 -32.25
CA ASP A 358 -20.41 -17.89 -33.02
C ASP A 358 -21.51 -18.97 -32.93
N PRO A 359 -22.67 -18.69 -32.31
CA PRO A 359 -23.74 -19.66 -32.16
C PRO A 359 -24.43 -20.07 -33.48
N ASP A 360 -24.15 -19.36 -34.59
CA ASP A 360 -24.76 -19.62 -35.91
C ASP A 360 -23.98 -20.60 -36.79
N THR A 361 -22.86 -21.17 -36.31
CA THR A 361 -22.02 -22.11 -37.11
C THR A 361 -22.16 -23.57 -36.70
N ASN A 362 -23.24 -23.99 -36.04
CA ASN A 362 -23.57 -25.42 -35.86
C ASN A 362 -24.51 -25.89 -36.94
N PRO A 363 -24.13 -26.89 -37.77
CA PRO A 363 -25.00 -27.50 -38.81
C PRO A 363 -26.13 -28.35 -38.21
#